data_77728054d2fe47740415a2cb297fc313
#
_entry.id   77728054d2fe47740415a2cb297fc313
#
_cell.length_a   1.000
_cell.length_b   1.000
_cell.length_c   1.000
_cell.angle_alpha   90.00
_cell.angle_beta   90.00
_cell.angle_gamma   90.00
#
_symmetry.space_group_name_H-M   'P 1'
#
loop_
_entity.id
_entity.type
_entity.pdbx_description
1 polymer ?
#
loop_
_entity_poly.entity_id
_entity_poly.type
_entity_poly.pdbx_seq_one_letter_code
_entity_poly.pdbx_strand_id
1 'polypeptide(L)'
;MGDLIWVVSGTGEGPPLARELLRRGWRIHVSVVTAEAARAYEVHPHCSVQTGALSHDGAVDAVLDALQPHWVLDCTHPFATEISARLQRVCSRRAQNLLSLERSLPNDPRADHSRRGHPLSRIASLEELSSVPLSKDRLLLAIGSRHLAAALQVSPAREHFARILDRPVSLQQAIASGLCPERIACVRPGHLPDGGLETALCRLWGITAVLCRQSGGTVERLWRDLARREGLHLVLISPPRAPGDQALPLPALLEKLGHPADPA
;
A
#
# COMPACT_ATOMS: atom_id res chain seq x y z
N MET A 1 -15.44 -29.77 -2.59
CA MET A 1 -15.06 -28.65 -1.70
C MET A 1 -14.27 -27.64 -2.51
N GLY A 2 -14.51 -26.36 -2.33
CA GLY A 2 -14.20 -25.33 -3.30
C GLY A 2 -12.73 -25.10 -3.60
N ASP A 3 -12.45 -24.97 -4.86
CA ASP A 3 -11.20 -24.54 -5.49
C ASP A 3 -11.09 -23.01 -5.62
N LEU A 4 -11.94 -22.25 -4.93
CA LEU A 4 -12.05 -20.80 -5.06
C LEU A 4 -11.35 -20.05 -3.92
N ILE A 5 -10.50 -19.11 -4.29
CA ILE A 5 -9.89 -18.14 -3.38
C ILE A 5 -10.49 -16.75 -3.66
N TRP A 6 -10.94 -16.06 -2.61
CA TRP A 6 -11.32 -14.67 -2.68
C TRP A 6 -10.16 -13.77 -2.26
N VAL A 7 -9.66 -12.95 -3.16
CA VAL A 7 -8.55 -12.01 -2.93
C VAL A 7 -9.09 -10.59 -2.80
N VAL A 8 -8.95 -9.98 -1.64
CA VAL A 8 -9.26 -8.55 -1.44
C VAL A 8 -7.97 -7.76 -1.58
N SER A 9 -7.89 -6.91 -2.60
CA SER A 9 -6.63 -6.25 -2.98
C SER A 9 -6.84 -4.80 -3.41
N GLY A 10 -5.76 -4.09 -3.57
CA GLY A 10 -5.72 -2.69 -4.01
C GLY A 10 -4.29 -2.19 -4.19
N THR A 11 -3.35 -3.11 -4.30
CA THR A 11 -1.91 -2.83 -4.33
C THR A 11 -1.23 -3.58 -5.46
N GLY A 12 0.01 -3.19 -5.78
CA GLY A 12 0.78 -3.79 -6.86
C GLY A 12 1.15 -5.27 -6.66
N GLU A 13 0.98 -5.81 -5.45
CA GLU A 13 1.25 -7.22 -5.15
C GLU A 13 0.10 -8.16 -5.52
N GLY A 14 -1.13 -7.62 -5.65
CA GLY A 14 -2.31 -8.42 -6.00
C GLY A 14 -2.20 -9.14 -7.35
N PRO A 15 -1.88 -8.45 -8.45
CA PRO A 15 -1.79 -9.10 -9.77
C PRO A 15 -0.74 -10.20 -9.86
N PRO A 16 0.50 -10.06 -9.36
CA PRO A 16 1.46 -11.17 -9.32
C PRO A 16 0.98 -12.37 -8.50
N LEU A 17 0.37 -12.12 -7.34
CA LEU A 17 -0.21 -13.19 -6.51
C LEU A 17 -1.33 -13.92 -7.26
N ALA A 18 -2.23 -13.18 -7.90
CA ALA A 18 -3.32 -13.76 -8.68
C ALA A 18 -2.80 -14.69 -9.79
N ARG A 19 -1.79 -14.27 -10.54
CA ARG A 19 -1.14 -15.13 -11.56
C ARG A 19 -0.57 -16.40 -10.97
N GLU A 20 0.11 -16.31 -9.83
CA GLU A 20 0.69 -17.50 -9.18
C GLU A 20 -0.39 -18.45 -8.67
N LEU A 21 -1.50 -17.96 -8.13
CA LEU A 21 -2.63 -18.79 -7.72
C LEU A 21 -3.30 -19.49 -8.91
N LEU A 22 -3.49 -18.78 -10.02
CA LEU A 22 -4.01 -19.38 -11.27
C LEU A 22 -3.08 -20.47 -11.81
N ARG A 23 -1.76 -20.22 -11.80
CA ARG A 23 -0.76 -21.22 -12.22
C ARG A 23 -0.79 -22.49 -11.37
N ARG A 24 -1.21 -22.37 -10.10
CA ARG A 24 -1.42 -23.50 -9.17
C ARG A 24 -2.77 -24.19 -9.33
N GLY A 25 -3.60 -23.75 -10.25
CA GLY A 25 -4.91 -24.33 -10.52
C GLY A 25 -6.08 -23.77 -9.71
N TRP A 26 -5.85 -22.76 -8.86
CA TRP A 26 -6.91 -22.11 -8.11
C TRP A 26 -7.83 -21.28 -9.02
N ARG A 27 -9.12 -21.33 -8.76
CA ARG A 27 -10.07 -20.30 -9.23
C ARG A 27 -9.97 -19.10 -8.28
N ILE A 28 -10.00 -17.89 -8.82
CA ILE A 28 -9.89 -16.70 -8.01
C ILE A 28 -11.01 -15.70 -8.30
N HIS A 29 -11.49 -15.07 -7.24
CA HIS A 29 -12.31 -13.87 -7.31
C HIS A 29 -11.54 -12.73 -6.66
N VAL A 30 -11.39 -11.62 -7.37
CA VAL A 30 -10.63 -10.46 -6.87
C VAL A 30 -11.58 -9.31 -6.62
N SER A 31 -11.57 -8.74 -5.43
CA SER A 31 -12.25 -7.49 -5.11
C SER A 31 -11.25 -6.35 -5.03
N VAL A 32 -11.48 -5.30 -5.83
CA VAL A 32 -10.71 -4.05 -5.84
C VAL A 32 -11.65 -2.85 -5.78
N VAL A 33 -11.14 -1.72 -5.30
CA VAL A 33 -11.98 -0.52 -5.13
C VAL A 33 -12.27 0.18 -6.45
N THR A 34 -11.33 0.18 -7.41
CA THR A 34 -11.41 1.00 -8.62
C THR A 34 -11.25 0.22 -9.90
N ALA A 35 -11.84 0.72 -10.99
CA ALA A 35 -11.71 0.13 -12.32
C ALA A 35 -10.25 0.12 -12.82
N GLU A 36 -9.44 1.13 -12.44
CA GLU A 36 -8.02 1.16 -12.79
C GLU A 36 -7.26 0.01 -12.12
N ALA A 37 -7.58 -0.29 -10.85
CA ALA A 37 -6.98 -1.44 -10.15
C ALA A 37 -7.40 -2.76 -10.79
N ALA A 38 -8.65 -2.86 -11.29
CA ALA A 38 -9.13 -4.05 -11.97
C ALA A 38 -8.38 -4.35 -13.27
N ARG A 39 -7.98 -3.30 -14.02
CA ARG A 39 -7.22 -3.45 -15.29
C ARG A 39 -5.83 -4.06 -15.13
N ALA A 40 -5.31 -4.13 -13.90
CA ALA A 40 -4.02 -4.76 -13.63
C ALA A 40 -4.08 -6.29 -13.60
N TYR A 41 -5.29 -6.86 -13.57
CA TYR A 41 -5.50 -8.31 -13.57
C TYR A 41 -5.74 -8.81 -14.99
N GLU A 42 -5.15 -9.96 -15.29
CA GLU A 42 -5.29 -10.60 -16.61
C GLU A 42 -6.70 -11.18 -16.81
N VAL A 43 -7.16 -11.14 -18.04
CA VAL A 43 -8.40 -11.83 -18.43
C VAL A 43 -8.11 -13.33 -18.46
N HIS A 44 -8.75 -14.09 -17.56
CA HIS A 44 -8.54 -15.54 -17.44
C HIS A 44 -9.86 -16.24 -17.08
N PRO A 45 -10.18 -17.44 -17.65
CA PRO A 45 -11.44 -18.16 -17.39
C PRO A 45 -11.70 -18.44 -15.91
N HIS A 46 -10.63 -18.63 -15.12
CA HIS A 46 -10.71 -18.90 -13.68
C HIS A 46 -10.41 -17.65 -12.80
N CYS A 47 -10.44 -16.44 -13.38
CA CYS A 47 -10.28 -15.19 -12.67
C CYS A 47 -11.46 -14.27 -12.92
N SER A 48 -12.18 -13.91 -11.88
CA SER A 48 -13.18 -12.84 -11.93
C SER A 48 -12.73 -11.66 -11.09
N VAL A 49 -13.02 -10.45 -11.57
CA VAL A 49 -12.64 -9.20 -10.86
C VAL A 49 -13.88 -8.35 -10.66
N GLN A 50 -14.14 -7.99 -9.41
CA GLN A 50 -15.22 -7.10 -9.00
C GLN A 50 -14.65 -5.77 -8.53
N THR A 51 -15.27 -4.67 -8.97
CA THR A 51 -14.96 -3.32 -8.51
C THR A 51 -15.99 -2.82 -7.53
N GLY A 52 -15.56 -2.08 -6.53
CA GLY A 52 -16.42 -1.48 -5.53
C GLY A 52 -15.82 -1.57 -4.12
N ALA A 53 -16.22 -0.64 -3.26
CA ALA A 53 -15.78 -0.65 -1.88
C ALA A 53 -16.62 -1.60 -1.04
N LEU A 54 -15.97 -2.45 -0.26
CA LEU A 54 -16.62 -3.27 0.78
C LEU A 54 -16.79 -2.39 2.05
N SER A 55 -17.76 -1.47 2.01
CA SER A 55 -17.87 -0.35 2.96
C SER A 55 -18.47 -0.73 4.33
N HIS A 56 -19.11 -1.88 4.46
CA HIS A 56 -19.71 -2.39 5.70
C HIS A 56 -19.65 -3.91 5.78
N ASP A 57 -19.88 -4.47 6.95
CA ASP A 57 -19.77 -5.92 7.20
C ASP A 57 -20.71 -6.73 6.31
N GLY A 58 -21.94 -6.27 6.09
CA GLY A 58 -22.90 -6.92 5.19
C GLY A 58 -22.43 -7.01 3.73
N ALA A 59 -21.57 -6.09 3.26
CA ALA A 59 -20.99 -6.21 1.93
C ALA A 59 -19.99 -7.38 1.84
N VAL A 60 -19.25 -7.64 2.91
CA VAL A 60 -18.37 -8.81 3.01
C VAL A 60 -19.18 -10.09 3.13
N ASP A 61 -20.23 -10.10 3.96
CA ASP A 61 -21.16 -11.24 4.10
C ASP A 61 -21.76 -11.63 2.75
N ALA A 62 -22.27 -10.65 1.99
CA ALA A 62 -22.88 -10.90 0.69
C ALA A 62 -21.92 -11.57 -0.31
N VAL A 63 -20.65 -11.16 -0.31
CA VAL A 63 -19.63 -11.80 -1.16
C VAL A 63 -19.34 -13.23 -0.68
N LEU A 64 -19.22 -13.46 0.62
CA LEU A 64 -19.01 -14.80 1.18
C LEU A 64 -20.19 -15.74 0.86
N ASP A 65 -21.43 -15.24 0.97
CA ASP A 65 -22.64 -16.04 0.65
C ASP A 65 -22.71 -16.40 -0.84
N ALA A 66 -22.36 -15.46 -1.71
CA ALA A 66 -22.40 -15.68 -3.15
C ALA A 66 -21.27 -16.58 -3.66
N LEU A 67 -20.07 -16.46 -3.09
CA LEU A 67 -18.87 -17.15 -3.59
C LEU A 67 -18.54 -18.43 -2.85
N GLN A 68 -18.83 -18.52 -1.56
CA GLN A 68 -18.43 -19.61 -0.67
C GLN A 68 -16.95 -20.02 -0.85
N PRO A 69 -16.01 -19.08 -0.73
CA PRO A 69 -14.61 -19.34 -1.02
C PRO A 69 -13.99 -20.27 0.02
N HIS A 70 -13.03 -21.10 -0.40
CA HIS A 70 -12.25 -21.93 0.52
C HIS A 70 -11.33 -21.05 1.39
N TRP A 71 -10.72 -20.04 0.78
CA TRP A 71 -9.86 -19.06 1.44
C TRP A 71 -10.26 -17.63 1.11
N VAL A 72 -10.12 -16.76 2.08
CA VAL A 72 -10.11 -15.29 1.90
C VAL A 72 -8.67 -14.81 2.10
N LEU A 73 -8.16 -14.00 1.16
CA LEU A 73 -6.84 -13.41 1.25
C LEU A 73 -6.94 -11.89 1.38
N ASP A 74 -6.47 -11.36 2.50
CA ASP A 74 -6.28 -9.92 2.68
C ASP A 74 -4.92 -9.50 2.11
N CYS A 75 -4.95 -8.97 0.88
CA CYS A 75 -3.80 -8.40 0.19
C CYS A 75 -3.92 -6.87 0.09
N THR A 76 -4.65 -6.24 1.00
CA THR A 76 -4.85 -4.79 1.02
C THR A 76 -3.58 -4.05 1.44
N HIS A 77 -3.59 -2.74 1.32
CA HIS A 77 -2.46 -1.92 1.76
C HIS A 77 -2.36 -1.96 3.30
N PRO A 78 -1.15 -2.05 3.92
CA PRO A 78 -0.99 -2.09 5.39
C PRO A 78 -1.68 -0.95 6.14
N PHE A 79 -1.95 0.16 5.48
CA PHE A 79 -2.69 1.31 6.01
C PHE A 79 -4.20 1.26 5.73
N ALA A 80 -4.71 0.19 5.14
CA ALA A 80 -6.14 -0.01 4.90
C ALA A 80 -6.80 -0.75 6.08
N THR A 81 -6.60 -0.24 7.28
CA THR A 81 -6.98 -0.89 8.55
C THR A 81 -8.46 -1.19 8.69
N GLU A 82 -9.33 -0.35 8.11
CA GLU A 82 -10.79 -0.56 8.20
C GLU A 82 -11.24 -1.83 7.49
N ILE A 83 -10.76 -2.05 6.25
CA ILE A 83 -11.15 -3.25 5.52
C ILE A 83 -10.51 -4.50 6.12
N SER A 84 -9.25 -4.46 6.53
CA SER A 84 -8.59 -5.59 7.19
C SER A 84 -9.30 -5.98 8.50
N ALA A 85 -9.66 -5.00 9.34
CA ALA A 85 -10.42 -5.24 10.56
C ALA A 85 -11.83 -5.81 10.27
N ARG A 86 -12.47 -5.37 9.18
CA ARG A 86 -13.77 -5.87 8.74
C ARG A 86 -13.68 -7.31 8.28
N LEU A 87 -12.71 -7.65 7.41
CA LEU A 87 -12.46 -9.02 6.98
C LEU A 87 -12.21 -9.95 8.17
N GLN A 88 -11.35 -9.53 9.10
CA GLN A 88 -11.07 -10.32 10.29
C GLN A 88 -12.32 -10.57 11.13
N ARG A 89 -13.12 -9.54 11.37
CA ARG A 89 -14.35 -9.63 12.17
C ARG A 89 -15.39 -10.55 11.53
N VAL A 90 -15.62 -10.37 10.22
CA VAL A 90 -16.63 -11.15 9.50
C VAL A 90 -16.17 -12.60 9.31
N CYS A 91 -14.94 -12.82 8.88
CA CYS A 91 -14.41 -14.17 8.69
C CYS A 91 -14.35 -14.95 10.01
N SER A 92 -13.95 -14.31 11.13
CA SER A 92 -13.97 -14.95 12.45
C SER A 92 -15.39 -15.36 12.87
N ARG A 93 -16.38 -14.47 12.68
CA ARG A 93 -17.80 -14.78 13.01
C ARG A 93 -18.34 -15.94 12.20
N ARG A 94 -17.88 -16.11 10.97
CA ARG A 94 -18.36 -17.15 10.03
C ARG A 94 -17.50 -18.41 10.00
N ALA A 95 -16.48 -18.49 10.84
CA ALA A 95 -15.46 -19.55 10.80
C ALA A 95 -14.83 -19.71 9.39
N GLN A 96 -14.74 -18.60 8.63
CA GLN A 96 -14.16 -18.54 7.31
C GLN A 96 -12.64 -18.44 7.39
N ASN A 97 -11.94 -19.26 6.61
CA ASN A 97 -10.48 -19.19 6.55
C ASN A 97 -10.01 -17.86 5.97
N LEU A 98 -9.23 -17.11 6.75
CA LEU A 98 -8.64 -15.83 6.35
C LEU A 98 -7.12 -15.91 6.52
N LEU A 99 -6.39 -15.49 5.49
CA LEU A 99 -4.95 -15.24 5.55
C LEU A 99 -4.68 -13.80 5.12
N SER A 100 -3.68 -13.18 5.74
CA SER A 100 -3.20 -11.87 5.36
C SER A 100 -1.81 -11.97 4.75
N LEU A 101 -1.58 -11.25 3.66
CA LEU A 101 -0.25 -11.15 3.06
C LEU A 101 0.62 -10.22 3.91
N GLU A 102 1.60 -10.80 4.59
CA GLU A 102 2.66 -10.03 5.22
C GLU A 102 3.63 -9.52 4.15
N ARG A 103 3.88 -8.23 4.17
CA ARG A 103 4.92 -7.64 3.34
C ARG A 103 6.20 -7.60 4.14
N SER A 104 7.24 -8.19 3.58
CA SER A 104 8.58 -8.05 4.13
C SER A 104 8.92 -6.57 4.18
N LEU A 105 8.75 -5.97 5.36
CA LEU A 105 9.36 -4.67 5.62
C LEU A 105 10.86 -4.90 5.50
N PRO A 106 11.60 -4.07 4.78
CA PRO A 106 13.05 -4.16 4.78
C PRO A 106 13.54 -3.86 6.21
N ASN A 107 13.49 -4.86 7.05
CA ASN A 107 14.20 -4.91 8.33
C ASN A 107 15.65 -5.32 8.03
N ASP A 108 16.35 -4.54 7.21
CA ASP A 108 17.78 -4.66 7.15
C ASP A 108 18.36 -3.69 8.20
N PRO A 109 18.79 -4.20 9.38
CA PRO A 109 19.53 -3.38 10.34
C PRO A 109 20.81 -2.80 9.71
N ARG A 110 21.29 -3.39 8.60
CA ARG A 110 22.43 -2.90 7.82
C ARG A 110 21.99 -1.81 6.82
N ALA A 111 20.72 -1.74 6.44
CA ALA A 111 20.16 -0.63 5.66
C ALA A 111 20.00 0.64 6.51
N ASP A 112 19.90 0.52 7.83
CA ASP A 112 19.87 1.64 8.77
C ASP A 112 21.26 2.24 9.07
N HIS A 113 22.34 1.52 8.73
CA HIS A 113 23.73 1.93 9.00
C HIS A 113 24.49 2.09 7.69
N SER A 114 23.95 2.87 6.75
CA SER A 114 24.75 3.22 5.58
C SER A 114 25.93 4.08 6.02
N ARG A 115 27.14 3.60 5.75
CA ARG A 115 28.41 4.32 5.97
C ARG A 115 28.54 5.64 5.17
N ARG A 116 27.44 6.09 4.52
CA ARG A 116 27.22 7.42 3.92
C ARG A 116 25.79 7.82 4.24
N GLY A 117 25.60 8.43 5.45
CA GLY A 117 24.33 8.59 6.08
C GLY A 117 23.39 9.59 5.39
N HIS A 118 22.33 9.09 4.81
CA HIS A 118 21.10 9.88 4.74
C HIS A 118 20.35 9.67 6.05
N PRO A 119 19.77 10.72 6.66
CA PRO A 119 19.00 10.57 7.89
C PRO A 119 17.75 9.74 7.62
N LEU A 120 17.44 8.79 8.52
CA LEU A 120 16.21 8.00 8.49
C LEU A 120 15.49 8.16 9.82
N SER A 121 14.27 8.66 9.78
CA SER A 121 13.38 8.74 10.94
C SER A 121 12.19 7.81 10.76
N ARG A 122 11.75 7.16 11.84
CA ARG A 122 10.48 6.40 11.86
C ARG A 122 9.54 7.04 12.87
N ILE A 123 8.30 7.21 12.46
CA ILE A 123 7.21 7.73 13.29
C ILE A 123 6.04 6.75 13.28
N ALA A 124 5.36 6.60 14.40
CA ALA A 124 4.21 5.72 14.49
C ALA A 124 2.93 6.37 13.94
N SER A 125 2.85 7.70 13.99
CA SER A 125 1.71 8.46 13.50
C SER A 125 2.12 9.81 12.91
N LEU A 126 1.19 10.50 12.26
CA LEU A 126 1.45 11.84 11.70
C LEU A 126 1.74 12.88 12.78
N GLU A 127 1.15 12.75 13.96
CA GLU A 127 1.35 13.68 15.08
C GLU A 127 2.80 13.73 15.53
N GLU A 128 3.51 12.59 15.46
CA GLU A 128 4.93 12.49 15.79
C GLU A 128 5.84 13.22 14.80
N LEU A 129 5.31 13.63 13.63
CA LEU A 129 6.06 14.42 12.66
C LEU A 129 6.54 15.75 13.25
N SER A 130 5.80 16.31 14.21
CA SER A 130 6.17 17.55 14.91
C SER A 130 7.49 17.44 15.68
N SER A 131 7.91 16.25 16.08
CA SER A 131 9.17 16.01 16.80
C SER A 131 10.36 15.68 15.89
N VAL A 132 10.12 15.49 14.58
CA VAL A 132 11.22 15.26 13.63
C VAL A 132 11.91 16.58 13.31
N PRO A 133 13.25 16.69 13.32
CA PRO A 133 13.99 17.94 13.14
C PRO A 133 14.00 18.40 11.67
N LEU A 134 12.87 18.87 11.16
CA LEU A 134 12.67 19.26 9.76
C LEU A 134 12.59 20.79 9.55
N SER A 135 12.86 21.61 10.55
CA SER A 135 12.61 23.07 10.51
C SER A 135 13.33 23.82 9.39
N LYS A 136 14.39 23.24 8.81
CA LYS A 136 15.13 23.80 7.67
C LYS A 136 14.82 23.12 6.35
N ASP A 137 14.02 22.07 6.36
CA ASP A 137 13.82 21.17 5.23
C ASP A 137 12.71 21.66 4.28
N ARG A 138 12.88 21.27 3.02
CA ARG A 138 11.86 21.29 1.98
C ARG A 138 11.30 19.89 1.88
N LEU A 139 10.13 19.66 2.48
CA LEU A 139 9.53 18.34 2.70
C LEU A 139 8.60 17.97 1.55
N LEU A 140 8.87 16.83 0.92
CA LEU A 140 7.96 16.19 -0.02
C LEU A 140 7.03 15.22 0.71
N LEU A 141 5.73 15.47 0.65
CA LEU A 141 4.68 14.62 1.20
C LEU A 141 4.25 13.55 0.17
N ALA A 142 4.73 12.32 0.32
CA ALA A 142 4.41 11.17 -0.53
C ALA A 142 3.46 10.18 0.19
N ILE A 143 2.47 10.70 0.92
CA ILE A 143 1.55 9.94 1.79
C ILE A 143 0.11 9.84 1.25
N GLY A 144 -0.14 10.41 0.07
CA GLY A 144 -1.46 10.49 -0.56
C GLY A 144 -2.26 11.71 -0.12
N SER A 145 -3.16 12.16 -1.01
CA SER A 145 -3.88 13.44 -0.88
C SER A 145 -4.74 13.58 0.39
N ARG A 146 -5.34 12.50 0.87
CA ARG A 146 -6.23 12.51 2.06
C ARG A 146 -5.53 12.91 3.37
N HIS A 147 -4.22 12.77 3.44
CA HIS A 147 -3.45 13.03 4.67
C HIS A 147 -2.65 14.33 4.62
N LEU A 148 -2.72 15.07 3.50
CA LEU A 148 -1.94 16.31 3.33
C LEU A 148 -2.30 17.37 4.36
N ALA A 149 -3.60 17.63 4.56
CA ALA A 149 -4.04 18.63 5.52
C ALA A 149 -3.52 18.37 6.93
N ALA A 150 -3.65 17.12 7.40
CA ALA A 150 -3.15 16.72 8.71
C ALA A 150 -1.62 16.84 8.80
N ALA A 151 -0.89 16.41 7.76
CA ALA A 151 0.56 16.51 7.74
C ALA A 151 1.05 17.97 7.76
N LEU A 152 0.38 18.87 7.04
CA LEU A 152 0.70 20.29 7.00
C LEU A 152 0.48 20.97 8.36
N GLN A 153 -0.52 20.55 9.12
CA GLN A 153 -0.82 21.13 10.44
C GLN A 153 0.26 20.80 11.49
N VAL A 154 0.90 19.64 11.40
CA VAL A 154 1.83 19.16 12.43
C VAL A 154 3.30 19.22 11.99
N SER A 155 3.57 19.39 10.70
CA SER A 155 4.92 19.38 10.16
C SER A 155 5.69 20.64 10.52
N PRO A 156 6.90 20.54 11.10
CA PRO A 156 7.76 21.68 11.37
C PRO A 156 8.58 22.11 10.13
N ALA A 157 8.43 21.47 8.98
CA ALA A 157 9.23 21.75 7.80
C ALA A 157 9.02 23.18 7.28
N ARG A 158 10.09 23.77 6.72
CA ARG A 158 10.08 25.13 6.20
C ARG A 158 9.14 25.32 5.01
N GLU A 159 9.11 24.33 4.11
CA GLU A 159 8.28 24.34 2.92
C GLU A 159 7.75 22.93 2.63
N HIS A 160 6.56 22.86 2.03
CA HIS A 160 5.90 21.61 1.74
C HIS A 160 5.59 21.47 0.26
N PHE A 161 5.78 20.26 -0.25
CA PHE A 161 5.47 19.81 -1.59
C PHE A 161 4.69 18.51 -1.51
N ALA A 162 3.89 18.18 -2.50
CA ALA A 162 3.14 16.94 -2.51
C ALA A 162 3.31 16.17 -3.82
N ARG A 163 3.49 14.86 -3.69
CA ARG A 163 3.35 13.92 -4.79
C ARG A 163 2.10 13.08 -4.54
N ILE A 164 1.11 13.22 -5.40
CA ILE A 164 -0.20 12.57 -5.30
C ILE A 164 -0.48 11.71 -6.54
N LEU A 165 -1.53 10.90 -6.47
CA LEU A 165 -2.00 10.16 -7.63
C LEU A 165 -2.62 11.10 -8.67
N ASP A 166 -2.42 10.79 -9.94
CA ASP A 166 -3.04 11.45 -11.09
C ASP A 166 -4.53 11.10 -11.15
N ARG A 167 -5.31 11.77 -10.30
CA ARG A 167 -6.77 11.66 -10.21
C ARG A 167 -7.39 13.01 -9.83
N PRO A 168 -8.52 13.41 -10.44
CA PRO A 168 -9.18 14.69 -10.12
C PRO A 168 -9.44 14.87 -8.63
N VAL A 169 -9.98 13.85 -7.95
CA VAL A 169 -10.23 13.88 -6.50
C VAL A 169 -8.94 14.09 -5.69
N SER A 170 -7.82 13.49 -6.11
CA SER A 170 -6.55 13.69 -5.40
C SER A 170 -6.04 15.12 -5.52
N LEU A 171 -6.17 15.71 -6.70
CA LEU A 171 -5.80 17.11 -6.93
C LEU A 171 -6.70 18.09 -6.13
N GLN A 172 -8.02 17.87 -6.16
CA GLN A 172 -8.96 18.66 -5.36
C GLN A 172 -8.63 18.62 -3.87
N GLN A 173 -8.35 17.43 -3.32
CA GLN A 173 -7.96 17.28 -1.91
C GLN A 173 -6.62 17.97 -1.60
N ALA A 174 -5.66 17.91 -2.51
CA ALA A 174 -4.36 18.57 -2.31
C ALA A 174 -4.49 20.09 -2.33
N ILE A 175 -5.27 20.65 -3.25
CA ILE A 175 -5.55 22.10 -3.27
C ILE A 175 -6.32 22.52 -2.00
N ALA A 176 -7.34 21.74 -1.61
CA ALA A 176 -8.12 22.00 -0.40
C ALA A 176 -7.30 21.91 0.89
N SER A 177 -6.14 21.23 0.88
CA SER A 177 -5.23 21.17 2.03
C SER A 177 -4.44 22.47 2.24
N GLY A 178 -4.50 23.43 1.31
CA GLY A 178 -3.79 24.72 1.37
C GLY A 178 -2.44 24.73 0.63
N LEU A 179 -2.09 23.64 -0.08
CA LEU A 179 -0.89 23.63 -0.93
C LEU A 179 -1.11 24.43 -2.21
N CYS A 180 -0.13 25.26 -2.60
CA CYS A 180 -0.11 25.93 -3.89
C CYS A 180 -0.01 24.91 -5.03
N PRO A 181 -0.72 25.09 -6.15
CA PRO A 181 -0.69 24.16 -7.29
C PRO A 181 0.71 23.85 -7.81
N GLU A 182 1.62 24.82 -7.80
CA GLU A 182 3.01 24.70 -8.27
C GLU A 182 3.85 23.74 -7.41
N ARG A 183 3.34 23.39 -6.21
CA ARG A 183 3.97 22.47 -5.27
C ARG A 183 3.32 21.08 -5.25
N ILE A 184 2.44 20.82 -6.21
CA ILE A 184 1.71 19.55 -6.32
C ILE A 184 2.09 18.86 -7.62
N ALA A 185 2.59 17.61 -7.53
CA ALA A 185 2.80 16.74 -8.68
C ALA A 185 1.77 15.60 -8.68
N CYS A 186 1.01 15.52 -9.77
CA CYS A 186 0.11 14.40 -10.05
C CYS A 186 0.86 13.34 -10.87
N VAL A 187 1.16 12.21 -10.26
CA VAL A 187 2.03 11.18 -10.84
C VAL A 187 1.44 9.79 -10.65
N ARG A 188 1.41 9.01 -11.73
CA ARG A 188 1.09 7.57 -11.64
C ARG A 188 2.30 6.80 -11.09
N PRO A 189 2.12 5.94 -10.07
CA PRO A 189 3.17 5.07 -9.60
C PRO A 189 3.62 4.10 -10.71
N GLY A 190 4.92 3.85 -10.82
CA GLY A 190 5.44 2.82 -11.71
C GLY A 190 5.57 3.21 -13.19
N HIS A 191 5.39 4.46 -13.55
CA HIS A 191 5.57 4.92 -14.93
C HIS A 191 7.03 4.87 -15.37
N LEU A 192 7.98 5.06 -14.43
CA LEU A 192 9.42 4.89 -14.63
C LEU A 192 9.93 4.02 -13.46
N PRO A 193 10.34 2.78 -13.73
CA PRO A 193 10.69 1.81 -12.68
C PRO A 193 11.91 2.24 -11.84
N ASP A 194 12.75 3.11 -12.35
CA ASP A 194 13.96 3.62 -11.68
C ASP A 194 13.74 4.87 -10.80
N GLY A 195 12.51 5.43 -10.77
CA GLY A 195 12.21 6.66 -10.04
C GLY A 195 12.78 7.93 -10.66
N GLY A 196 13.05 7.93 -11.95
CA GLY A 196 13.62 9.09 -12.66
C GLY A 196 12.77 10.33 -12.55
N LEU A 197 11.43 10.18 -12.61
CA LEU A 197 10.50 11.32 -12.44
C LEU A 197 10.53 11.88 -11.01
N GLU A 198 10.48 11.03 -10.01
CA GLU A 198 10.56 11.43 -8.60
C GLU A 198 11.91 12.09 -8.29
N THR A 199 13.00 11.59 -8.89
CA THR A 199 14.32 12.20 -8.79
C THR A 199 14.34 13.60 -9.41
N ALA A 200 13.78 13.75 -10.61
CA ALA A 200 13.69 15.05 -11.29
C ALA A 200 12.86 16.06 -10.50
N LEU A 201 11.74 15.65 -9.93
CA LEU A 201 10.90 16.49 -9.05
C LEU A 201 11.66 16.91 -7.78
N CYS A 202 12.35 15.99 -7.13
CA CYS A 202 13.13 16.32 -5.93
C CYS A 202 14.22 17.34 -6.24
N ARG A 203 14.90 17.22 -7.36
CA ARG A 203 15.93 18.18 -7.78
C ARG A 203 15.32 19.52 -8.17
N LEU A 204 14.24 19.54 -8.97
CA LEU A 204 13.54 20.75 -9.39
C LEU A 204 13.07 21.59 -8.19
N TRP A 205 12.52 20.92 -7.20
CA TRP A 205 11.99 21.58 -6.00
C TRP A 205 13.01 21.75 -4.88
N GLY A 206 14.25 21.29 -5.06
CA GLY A 206 15.29 21.33 -4.02
C GLY A 206 14.86 20.60 -2.75
N ILE A 207 14.20 19.45 -2.89
CA ILE A 207 13.71 18.66 -1.76
C ILE A 207 14.89 18.14 -0.95
N THR A 208 14.80 18.26 0.37
CA THR A 208 15.80 17.77 1.32
C THR A 208 15.28 16.67 2.22
N ALA A 209 13.95 16.56 2.37
CA ALA A 209 13.31 15.50 3.13
C ALA A 209 12.08 14.92 2.40
N VAL A 210 11.80 13.66 2.63
CA VAL A 210 10.61 12.95 2.09
C VAL A 210 9.88 12.24 3.21
N LEU A 211 8.56 12.47 3.31
CA LEU A 211 7.66 11.71 4.17
C LEU A 211 6.91 10.68 3.33
N CYS A 212 7.07 9.40 3.63
CA CYS A 212 6.29 8.34 3.00
C CYS A 212 5.85 7.26 3.98
N ARG A 213 4.98 6.36 3.53
CA ARG A 213 4.46 5.24 4.33
C ARG A 213 5.38 4.04 4.25
N GLN A 214 5.66 3.42 5.39
CA GLN A 214 6.34 2.13 5.45
C GLN A 214 5.35 1.03 5.08
N SER A 215 5.34 0.65 3.82
CA SER A 215 4.37 -0.30 3.26
C SER A 215 4.97 -1.64 2.84
N GLY A 216 6.30 -1.77 2.85
CA GLY A 216 7.02 -2.94 2.32
C GLY A 216 6.97 -3.07 0.79
N GLY A 217 6.21 -2.19 0.10
CA GLY A 217 5.97 -2.29 -1.32
C GLY A 217 6.98 -1.53 -2.20
N THR A 218 6.70 -1.52 -3.51
CA THR A 218 7.57 -0.90 -4.53
C THR A 218 7.78 0.59 -4.30
N VAL A 219 6.73 1.31 -3.84
CA VAL A 219 6.82 2.76 -3.60
C VAL A 219 7.75 3.09 -2.44
N GLU A 220 7.72 2.32 -1.35
CA GLU A 220 8.66 2.53 -0.25
C GLU A 220 10.10 2.24 -0.70
N ARG A 221 10.32 1.14 -1.43
CA ARG A 221 11.64 0.82 -1.98
C ARG A 221 12.18 1.95 -2.84
N LEU A 222 11.35 2.50 -3.74
CA LEU A 222 11.70 3.65 -4.57
C LEU A 222 12.18 4.84 -3.72
N TRP A 223 11.42 5.21 -2.67
CA TRP A 223 11.79 6.35 -1.82
C TRP A 223 13.05 6.08 -0.99
N ARG A 224 13.26 4.85 -0.53
CA ARG A 224 14.50 4.45 0.16
C ARG A 224 15.72 4.56 -0.77
N ASP A 225 15.59 4.07 -1.99
CA ASP A 225 16.68 4.11 -2.97
C ASP A 225 16.98 5.54 -3.43
N LEU A 226 15.93 6.34 -3.64
CA LEU A 226 16.07 7.75 -4.00
C LEU A 226 16.71 8.55 -2.86
N ALA A 227 16.23 8.39 -1.64
CA ALA A 227 16.79 9.07 -0.47
C ALA A 227 18.28 8.75 -0.29
N ARG A 228 18.67 7.50 -0.50
CA ARG A 228 20.08 7.06 -0.44
C ARG A 228 20.92 7.71 -1.54
N ARG A 229 20.40 7.77 -2.77
CA ARG A 229 21.14 8.35 -3.94
C ARG A 229 21.30 9.86 -3.83
N GLU A 230 20.24 10.55 -3.40
CA GLU A 230 20.18 12.02 -3.38
C GLU A 230 20.54 12.61 -2.00
N GLY A 231 20.82 11.77 -0.98
CA GLY A 231 21.16 12.23 0.36
C GLY A 231 19.98 12.86 1.13
N LEU A 232 18.73 12.46 0.84
CA LEU A 232 17.55 13.05 1.45
C LEU A 232 17.26 12.47 2.84
N HIS A 233 16.73 13.26 3.75
CA HIS A 233 16.16 12.77 5.00
C HIS A 233 14.87 12.01 4.70
N LEU A 234 14.85 10.71 4.96
CA LEU A 234 13.66 9.89 4.78
C LEU A 234 12.90 9.75 6.09
N VAL A 235 11.65 10.17 6.12
CA VAL A 235 10.73 9.96 7.24
C VAL A 235 9.70 8.91 6.86
N LEU A 236 9.65 7.82 7.61
CA LEU A 236 8.73 6.70 7.37
C LEU A 236 7.64 6.68 8.43
N ILE A 237 6.38 6.71 7.99
CA ILE A 237 5.25 6.41 8.87
C ILE A 237 5.11 4.90 8.94
N SER A 238 5.21 4.34 10.14
CA SER A 238 4.98 2.92 10.39
C SER A 238 3.51 2.54 10.15
N PRO A 239 3.21 1.31 9.69
CA PRO A 239 1.84 0.88 9.57
C PRO A 239 1.16 0.87 10.95
N PRO A 240 -0.11 1.29 11.05
CA PRO A 240 -0.81 1.42 12.34
C PRO A 240 -1.13 0.08 13.00
N ARG A 241 -0.80 -1.03 12.35
CA ARG A 241 -1.05 -2.38 12.84
C ARG A 241 0.12 -3.30 12.53
N ALA A 242 0.57 -4.03 13.54
CA ALA A 242 1.45 -5.18 13.31
C ALA A 242 0.69 -6.27 12.53
N PRO A 243 1.39 -7.10 11.75
CA PRO A 243 0.80 -8.29 11.16
C PRO A 243 0.07 -9.12 12.23
N GLY A 244 -1.15 -9.54 11.96
CA GLY A 244 -1.88 -10.44 12.85
C GLY A 244 -1.30 -11.85 12.84
N ASP A 245 -1.73 -12.72 13.76
CA ASP A 245 -1.25 -14.11 13.88
C ASP A 245 -1.43 -14.95 12.61
N GLN A 246 -2.26 -14.50 11.67
CA GLN A 246 -2.52 -15.15 10.38
C GLN A 246 -1.82 -14.44 9.20
N ALA A 247 -0.97 -13.49 9.44
CA ALA A 247 -0.19 -12.83 8.40
C ALA A 247 1.03 -13.68 8.04
N LEU A 248 1.22 -13.94 6.74
CA LEU A 248 2.29 -14.77 6.23
C LEU A 248 3.03 -14.06 5.09
N PRO A 249 4.37 -14.13 5.04
CA PRO A 249 5.11 -13.72 3.86
C PRO A 249 4.70 -14.57 2.64
N LEU A 250 4.83 -14.00 1.46
CA LEU A 250 4.33 -14.60 0.22
C LEU A 250 4.71 -16.08 0.04
N PRO A 251 5.97 -16.52 0.28
CA PRO A 251 6.32 -17.94 0.13
C PRO A 251 5.54 -18.84 1.09
N ALA A 252 5.45 -18.47 2.36
CA ALA A 252 4.73 -19.26 3.37
C ALA A 252 3.20 -19.23 3.15
N LEU A 253 2.66 -18.10 2.66
CA LEU A 253 1.26 -17.99 2.28
C LEU A 253 0.93 -18.95 1.12
N LEU A 254 1.78 -18.98 0.10
CA LEU A 254 1.62 -19.88 -1.05
C LEU A 254 1.81 -21.36 -0.68
N GLU A 255 2.68 -21.67 0.26
CA GLU A 255 2.86 -23.03 0.80
C GLU A 255 1.61 -23.47 1.57
N LYS A 256 1.08 -22.60 2.44
CA LYS A 256 -0.14 -22.90 3.22
C LYS A 256 -1.38 -23.08 2.35
N LEU A 257 -1.50 -22.35 1.25
CA LEU A 257 -2.59 -22.51 0.29
C LEU A 257 -2.46 -23.80 -0.52
N GLY A 258 -1.23 -24.25 -0.81
CA GLY A 258 -0.98 -25.45 -1.60
C GLY A 258 -1.54 -25.38 -3.03
N HIS A 259 -2.12 -26.50 -3.46
CA HIS A 259 -2.90 -26.66 -4.69
C HIS A 259 -4.37 -26.95 -4.32
N PRO A 260 -5.34 -26.60 -5.17
CA PRO A 260 -6.71 -27.04 -4.96
C PRO A 260 -6.75 -28.57 -4.89
N ALA A 261 -7.63 -29.12 -4.05
CA ALA A 261 -7.86 -30.55 -4.04
C ALA A 261 -8.38 -30.99 -5.42
N ASP A 262 -7.85 -32.07 -5.95
CA ASP A 262 -8.35 -32.64 -7.21
C ASP A 262 -9.87 -32.79 -7.11
N PRO A 263 -10.63 -32.41 -8.13
CA PRO A 263 -12.06 -32.70 -8.16
C PRO A 263 -12.24 -34.21 -8.13
N ALA A 264 -12.89 -34.69 -7.04
CA ALA A 264 -13.25 -36.08 -6.89
C ALA A 264 -14.30 -36.48 -7.91
#